data_ddc69bc00ff2f67846f83e5af6263c8c
#
_entry.id   ddc69bc00ff2f67846f83e5af6263c8c
#
_cell.length_a   1.000
_cell.length_b   1.000
_cell.length_c   1.000
_cell.angle_alpha   90.00
_cell.angle_beta   90.00
_cell.angle_gamma   90.00
#
_symmetry.space_group_name_H-M   'P 1'
#
loop_
_entity.id
_entity.type
_entity.pdbx_description
1 polymer ?
#
loop_
_entity_poly.entity_id
_entity_poly.type
_entity_poly.pdbx_seq_one_letter_code
_entity_poly.pdbx_strand_id
1 'polypeptide(L)'
;FERGNQVVNWICKYFNTAILFDEALIYLLEKKDVEYITIKEICTKAGVNRSTFYLHYESISDLIEETMNYINKKFVYYFNGNSKDFIEKIKYSPLEELKLVERRYLNPYLNFIRDNKKIFKASFHNPIGMSAFDKFNHLKQYILIPILERFNVPEKERNYLIAFYINGIMAIIKEWIDKDCKESIDDVENIIIKCVREYKC
;
A
#
# COMPACT_ATOMS: atom_id res chain seq x y z
N PHE A 1 -3.11 40.14 0.26
CA PHE A 1 -3.58 39.32 1.38
C PHE A 1 -4.80 38.41 0.98
N GLU A 2 -5.74 38.93 0.20
CA GLU A 2 -6.95 38.16 -0.21
C GLU A 2 -6.66 36.98 -1.17
N ARG A 3 -5.72 37.11 -2.09
CA ARG A 3 -5.37 36.01 -3.04
C ARG A 3 -4.75 34.79 -2.35
N GLY A 4 -3.97 34.99 -1.29
CA GLY A 4 -3.37 33.89 -0.52
C GLY A 4 -4.44 33.05 0.21
N ASN A 5 -5.44 33.70 0.80
CA ASN A 5 -6.53 33.01 1.47
C ASN A 5 -7.45 32.22 0.51
N GLN A 6 -7.66 32.72 -0.71
CA GLN A 6 -8.45 32.01 -1.72
C GLN A 6 -7.77 30.74 -2.22
N VAL A 7 -6.44 30.78 -2.44
CA VAL A 7 -5.64 29.60 -2.87
C VAL A 7 -5.62 28.55 -1.77
N VAL A 8 -5.38 28.93 -0.53
CA VAL A 8 -5.38 28.00 0.63
C VAL A 8 -6.77 27.34 0.80
N ASN A 9 -7.83 28.13 0.66
CA ASN A 9 -9.20 27.61 0.78
C ASN A 9 -9.57 26.66 -0.37
N TRP A 10 -9.09 26.93 -1.60
CA TRP A 10 -9.27 26.05 -2.74
C TRP A 10 -8.50 24.73 -2.57
N ILE A 11 -7.24 24.80 -2.12
CA ILE A 11 -6.41 23.63 -1.83
C ILE A 11 -7.07 22.74 -0.76
N CYS A 12 -7.51 23.33 0.36
CA CYS A 12 -8.22 22.58 1.40
C CYS A 12 -9.50 21.93 0.88
N LYS A 13 -10.28 22.63 0.05
CA LYS A 13 -11.50 22.10 -0.55
C LYS A 13 -11.20 20.94 -1.52
N TYR A 14 -10.14 21.06 -2.31
CA TYR A 14 -9.71 20.02 -3.23
C TYR A 14 -9.32 18.74 -2.47
N PHE A 15 -8.46 18.83 -1.46
CA PHE A 15 -8.07 17.67 -0.64
C PHE A 15 -9.26 17.05 0.11
N ASN A 16 -10.16 17.85 0.64
CA ASN A 16 -11.37 17.33 1.30
C ASN A 16 -12.26 16.57 0.31
N THR A 17 -12.35 17.03 -0.93
CA THR A 17 -13.13 16.34 -1.97
C THR A 17 -12.50 15.00 -2.38
N ALA A 18 -11.17 14.92 -2.49
CA ALA A 18 -10.47 13.68 -2.77
C ALA A 18 -10.76 12.62 -1.68
N ILE A 19 -10.70 12.99 -0.40
CA ILE A 19 -11.04 12.09 0.71
C ILE A 19 -12.49 11.59 0.61
N LEU A 20 -13.43 12.42 0.21
CA LEU A 20 -14.83 12.00 0.03
C LEU A 20 -14.96 10.95 -1.08
N PHE A 21 -14.19 11.06 -2.15
CA PHE A 21 -14.15 10.05 -3.21
C PHE A 21 -13.51 8.75 -2.74
N ASP A 22 -12.40 8.82 -1.98
CA ASP A 22 -11.73 7.65 -1.39
C ASP A 22 -12.70 6.87 -0.49
N GLU A 23 -13.38 7.56 0.43
CA GLU A 23 -14.36 6.95 1.34
C GLU A 23 -15.56 6.38 0.61
N ALA A 24 -16.04 7.06 -0.43
CA ALA A 24 -17.13 6.57 -1.27
C ALA A 24 -16.74 5.30 -2.02
N LEU A 25 -15.53 5.26 -2.59
CA LEU A 25 -15.03 4.07 -3.29
C LEU A 25 -14.89 2.89 -2.31
N ILE A 26 -14.23 3.08 -1.17
CA ILE A 26 -14.05 2.03 -0.14
C ILE A 26 -15.42 1.48 0.28
N TYR A 27 -16.39 2.34 0.58
CA TYR A 27 -17.74 1.92 0.95
C TYR A 27 -18.44 1.10 -0.15
N LEU A 28 -18.30 1.48 -1.42
CA LEU A 28 -18.90 0.74 -2.53
C LEU A 28 -18.21 -0.61 -2.75
N LEU A 29 -16.89 -0.69 -2.57
CA LEU A 29 -16.12 -1.92 -2.66
C LEU A 29 -16.48 -2.95 -1.59
N GLU A 30 -16.99 -2.52 -0.43
CA GLU A 30 -17.53 -3.44 0.58
C GLU A 30 -18.79 -4.16 0.10
N LYS A 31 -19.53 -3.59 -0.85
CA LYS A 31 -20.84 -4.07 -1.28
C LYS A 31 -20.81 -4.82 -2.61
N LYS A 32 -19.88 -4.49 -3.49
CA LYS A 32 -19.78 -5.07 -4.83
C LYS A 32 -18.37 -4.96 -5.41
N ASP A 33 -18.07 -5.79 -6.38
CA ASP A 33 -16.78 -5.74 -7.07
C ASP A 33 -16.64 -4.47 -7.92
N VAL A 34 -15.40 -4.04 -8.13
CA VAL A 34 -15.04 -2.78 -8.80
C VAL A 34 -15.63 -2.65 -10.20
N GLU A 35 -15.78 -3.76 -10.92
CA GLU A 35 -16.34 -3.83 -12.28
C GLU A 35 -17.77 -3.32 -12.37
N TYR A 36 -18.52 -3.40 -11.26
CA TYR A 36 -19.90 -2.95 -11.16
C TYR A 36 -20.05 -1.56 -10.54
N ILE A 37 -18.95 -0.90 -10.17
CA ILE A 37 -18.97 0.45 -9.61
C ILE A 37 -18.94 1.47 -10.75
N THR A 38 -19.85 2.44 -10.66
CA THR A 38 -19.96 3.53 -11.63
C THR A 38 -19.57 4.88 -11.02
N ILE A 39 -19.04 5.78 -11.86
CA ILE A 39 -18.75 7.17 -11.44
C ILE A 39 -19.98 7.85 -10.84
N LYS A 40 -21.17 7.55 -11.37
CA LYS A 40 -22.43 8.10 -10.82
C LYS A 40 -22.62 7.70 -9.37
N GLU A 41 -22.41 6.45 -9.02
CA GLU A 41 -22.57 5.95 -7.64
C GLU A 41 -21.51 6.53 -6.71
N ILE A 42 -20.25 6.61 -7.17
CA ILE A 42 -19.17 7.26 -6.41
C ILE A 42 -19.56 8.71 -6.10
N CYS A 43 -19.95 9.48 -7.12
CA CYS A 43 -20.37 10.88 -6.94
C CYS A 43 -21.57 11.03 -6.02
N THR A 44 -22.59 10.16 -6.17
CA THR A 44 -23.77 10.15 -5.29
C THR A 44 -23.38 9.87 -3.84
N LYS A 45 -22.51 8.88 -3.62
CA LYS A 45 -22.06 8.51 -2.27
C LYS A 45 -21.17 9.59 -1.64
N ALA A 46 -20.29 10.21 -2.44
CA ALA A 46 -19.42 11.30 -2.01
C ALA A 46 -20.20 12.64 -1.81
N GLY A 47 -21.43 12.74 -2.30
CA GLY A 47 -22.21 13.99 -2.25
C GLY A 47 -21.69 15.09 -3.17
N VAL A 48 -21.07 14.73 -4.29
CA VAL A 48 -20.46 15.66 -5.25
C VAL A 48 -20.94 15.43 -6.68
N ASN A 49 -20.76 16.41 -7.55
CA ASN A 49 -21.16 16.34 -8.94
C ASN A 49 -20.13 15.56 -9.79
N ARG A 50 -20.61 14.96 -10.90
CA ARG A 50 -19.72 14.27 -11.87
C ARG A 50 -18.64 15.18 -12.46
N SER A 51 -18.95 16.47 -12.69
CA SER A 51 -17.94 17.43 -13.14
C SER A 51 -16.80 17.59 -12.13
N THR A 52 -17.10 17.53 -10.85
CA THR A 52 -16.09 17.54 -9.79
C THR A 52 -15.24 16.28 -9.82
N PHE A 53 -15.82 15.12 -10.12
CA PHE A 53 -15.04 13.88 -10.29
C PHE A 53 -13.97 14.06 -11.38
N TYR A 54 -14.37 14.54 -12.55
CA TYR A 54 -13.46 14.73 -13.69
C TYR A 54 -12.45 15.86 -13.53
N LEU A 55 -12.56 16.70 -12.48
CA LEU A 55 -11.51 17.62 -12.08
C LEU A 55 -10.39 16.94 -11.29
N HIS A 56 -10.67 15.77 -10.69
CA HIS A 56 -9.74 15.01 -9.89
C HIS A 56 -9.18 13.79 -10.62
N TYR A 57 -10.03 13.08 -11.37
CA TYR A 57 -9.74 11.77 -11.95
C TYR A 57 -10.27 11.66 -13.38
N GLU A 58 -9.51 11.02 -14.25
CA GLU A 58 -9.97 10.70 -15.60
C GLU A 58 -10.85 9.45 -15.60
N SER A 59 -10.58 8.51 -14.67
CA SER A 59 -11.24 7.22 -14.58
C SER A 59 -11.40 6.73 -13.14
N ILE A 60 -12.17 5.64 -12.94
CA ILE A 60 -12.23 4.93 -11.66
C ILE A 60 -10.86 4.31 -11.33
N SER A 61 -10.07 3.93 -12.33
CA SER A 61 -8.73 3.40 -12.12
C SER A 61 -7.80 4.40 -11.45
N ASP A 62 -7.87 5.66 -11.83
CA ASP A 62 -7.05 6.72 -11.22
C ASP A 62 -7.46 6.96 -9.76
N LEU A 63 -8.77 6.91 -9.49
CA LEU A 63 -9.28 6.98 -8.13
C LEU A 63 -8.80 5.78 -7.29
N ILE A 64 -8.81 4.55 -7.83
CA ILE A 64 -8.30 3.36 -7.12
C ILE A 64 -6.83 3.56 -6.76
N GLU A 65 -6.04 4.07 -7.68
CA GLU A 65 -4.61 4.33 -7.45
C GLU A 65 -4.40 5.36 -6.35
N GLU A 66 -5.13 6.48 -6.38
CA GLU A 66 -5.03 7.49 -5.33
C GLU A 66 -5.52 6.98 -3.98
N THR A 67 -6.64 6.24 -3.95
CA THR A 67 -7.16 5.60 -2.74
C THR A 67 -6.15 4.62 -2.14
N MET A 68 -5.46 3.83 -2.98
CA MET A 68 -4.37 2.97 -2.52
C MET A 68 -3.23 3.77 -1.90
N ASN A 69 -2.82 4.87 -2.54
CA ASN A 69 -1.77 5.74 -2.00
C ASN A 69 -2.18 6.37 -0.67
N TYR A 70 -3.43 6.79 -0.54
CA TYR A 70 -3.99 7.32 0.70
C TYR A 70 -3.98 6.29 1.83
N ILE A 71 -4.42 5.05 1.55
CA ILE A 71 -4.41 3.95 2.52
C ILE A 71 -2.97 3.60 2.92
N ASN A 72 -2.04 3.50 1.96
CA ASN A 72 -0.64 3.23 2.24
C ASN A 72 0.01 4.33 3.09
N LYS A 73 -0.30 5.60 2.86
CA LYS A 73 0.15 6.70 3.72
C LYS A 73 -0.38 6.58 5.14
N LYS A 74 -1.66 6.21 5.32
CA LYS A 74 -2.24 5.93 6.65
C LYS A 74 -1.50 4.80 7.35
N PHE A 75 -1.19 3.73 6.63
CA PHE A 75 -0.42 2.61 7.18
C PHE A 75 0.98 3.05 7.63
N VAL A 76 1.72 3.77 6.77
CA VAL A 76 3.05 4.28 7.11
C VAL A 76 2.99 5.22 8.31
N TYR A 77 1.97 6.08 8.39
CA TYR A 77 1.77 6.95 9.55
C TYR A 77 1.48 6.17 10.83
N TYR A 78 0.67 5.13 10.76
CA TYR A 78 0.41 4.20 11.87
C TYR A 78 1.68 3.47 12.31
N PHE A 79 2.51 3.06 11.35
CA PHE A 79 3.82 2.45 11.62
C PHE A 79 4.82 3.46 12.17
N ASN A 80 4.82 4.70 11.67
CA ASN A 80 5.75 5.77 12.07
C ASN A 80 5.52 6.27 13.50
N GLY A 81 4.36 6.07 14.09
CA GLY A 81 4.13 6.29 15.53
C GLY A 81 5.05 5.43 16.43
N ASN A 82 5.56 4.29 15.89
CA ASN A 82 6.51 3.39 16.53
C ASN A 82 7.89 3.35 15.82
N SER A 83 8.15 4.22 14.85
CA SER A 83 9.21 4.01 13.84
C SER A 83 10.57 4.60 14.18
N LYS A 84 10.69 5.54 15.11
CA LYS A 84 12.03 5.99 15.55
C LYS A 84 12.82 4.80 16.09
N ASP A 85 12.21 3.99 16.96
CA ASP A 85 12.77 2.73 17.46
C ASP A 85 13.09 1.73 16.34
N PHE A 86 12.31 1.75 15.25
CA PHE A 86 12.46 0.80 14.16
C PHE A 86 13.63 1.13 13.24
N ILE A 87 13.75 2.39 12.82
CA ILE A 87 14.88 2.86 12.00
C ILE A 87 16.19 2.77 12.79
N GLU A 88 16.15 3.08 14.09
CA GLU A 88 17.31 2.91 14.97
C GLU A 88 17.69 1.43 15.10
N LYS A 89 16.74 0.53 15.27
CA LYS A 89 16.99 -0.92 15.29
C LYS A 89 17.62 -1.39 13.97
N ILE A 90 17.12 -0.97 12.82
CA ILE A 90 17.76 -1.30 11.54
C ILE A 90 19.21 -0.81 11.51
N LYS A 91 19.50 0.36 12.05
CA LYS A 91 20.84 0.95 12.05
C LYS A 91 21.81 0.27 13.01
N TYR A 92 21.35 -0.14 14.18
CA TYR A 92 22.23 -0.51 15.30
C TYR A 92 22.11 -1.97 15.77
N SER A 93 21.06 -2.74 15.36
CA SER A 93 20.97 -4.16 15.71
C SER A 93 22.11 -4.99 15.11
N PRO A 94 22.57 -6.07 15.75
CA PRO A 94 23.48 -7.05 15.15
C PRO A 94 22.95 -7.56 13.80
N LEU A 95 23.84 -7.82 12.86
CA LEU A 95 23.47 -8.34 11.51
C LEU A 95 22.68 -9.64 11.58
N GLU A 96 22.96 -10.47 12.58
CA GLU A 96 22.30 -11.76 12.82
C GLU A 96 20.82 -11.59 13.20
N GLU A 97 20.47 -10.43 13.78
CA GLU A 97 19.09 -10.06 14.13
C GLU A 97 18.34 -9.36 13.00
N LEU A 98 19.06 -8.88 11.97
CA LEU A 98 18.46 -8.22 10.82
C LEU A 98 17.99 -9.26 9.81
N LYS A 99 16.68 -9.46 9.75
CA LYS A 99 16.05 -10.30 8.73
C LYS A 99 15.19 -9.43 7.83
N LEU A 100 15.33 -9.61 6.51
CA LEU A 100 14.50 -8.93 5.52
C LEU A 100 13.01 -9.19 5.72
N VAL A 101 12.68 -10.36 6.27
CA VAL A 101 11.30 -10.79 6.51
C VAL A 101 11.20 -11.37 7.92
N GLU A 102 10.50 -10.66 8.79
CA GLU A 102 10.20 -11.07 10.16
C GLU A 102 8.72 -10.94 10.50
N ARG A 103 8.23 -11.82 11.37
CA ARG A 103 6.83 -11.82 11.82
C ARG A 103 6.40 -10.48 12.41
N ARG A 104 7.28 -9.81 13.17
CA ARG A 104 6.97 -8.49 13.79
C ARG A 104 6.64 -7.40 12.76
N TYR A 105 7.09 -7.54 11.50
CA TYR A 105 6.80 -6.61 10.41
C TYR A 105 5.69 -7.14 9.50
N LEU A 106 5.67 -8.44 9.24
CA LEU A 106 4.65 -9.07 8.41
C LEU A 106 3.28 -9.01 9.07
N ASN A 107 3.18 -9.32 10.36
CA ASN A 107 1.90 -9.44 11.04
C ASN A 107 1.06 -8.15 11.00
N PRO A 108 1.59 -6.97 11.40
CA PRO A 108 0.84 -5.72 11.28
C PRO A 108 0.45 -5.40 9.83
N TYR A 109 1.33 -5.72 8.89
CA TYR A 109 1.08 -5.45 7.47
C TYR A 109 0.03 -6.39 6.89
N LEU A 110 0.06 -7.67 7.20
CA LEU A 110 -0.95 -8.64 6.75
C LEU A 110 -2.32 -8.35 7.38
N ASN A 111 -2.38 -7.94 8.66
CA ASN A 111 -3.61 -7.47 9.29
C ASN A 111 -4.17 -6.25 8.55
N PHE A 112 -3.33 -5.27 8.26
CA PHE A 112 -3.74 -4.07 7.52
C PHE A 112 -4.28 -4.41 6.12
N ILE A 113 -3.62 -5.32 5.40
CA ILE A 113 -4.07 -5.79 4.09
C ILE A 113 -5.42 -6.50 4.21
N ARG A 114 -5.57 -7.40 5.18
CA ARG A 114 -6.82 -8.13 5.41
C ARG A 114 -7.98 -7.18 5.71
N ASP A 115 -7.75 -6.21 6.58
CA ASP A 115 -8.77 -5.23 6.98
C ASP A 115 -9.15 -4.28 5.83
N ASN A 116 -8.27 -4.13 4.84
CA ASN A 116 -8.49 -3.32 3.64
C ASN A 116 -8.55 -4.16 2.34
N LYS A 117 -8.84 -5.48 2.44
CA LYS A 117 -8.73 -6.44 1.32
C LYS A 117 -9.45 -6.03 0.04
N LYS A 118 -10.60 -5.34 0.15
CA LYS A 118 -11.39 -4.93 -1.01
C LYS A 118 -10.66 -3.95 -1.92
N ILE A 119 -10.03 -2.94 -1.34
CA ILE A 119 -9.26 -1.97 -2.13
C ILE A 119 -7.95 -2.58 -2.67
N PHE A 120 -7.29 -3.45 -1.88
CA PHE A 120 -6.14 -4.19 -2.36
C PHE A 120 -6.50 -5.09 -3.55
N LYS A 121 -7.62 -5.84 -3.46
CA LYS A 121 -8.14 -6.65 -4.55
C LYS A 121 -8.41 -5.81 -5.81
N ALA A 122 -9.13 -4.70 -5.66
CA ALA A 122 -9.40 -3.77 -6.75
C ALA A 122 -8.10 -3.23 -7.38
N SER A 123 -7.12 -2.87 -6.54
CA SER A 123 -5.82 -2.38 -7.00
C SER A 123 -5.01 -3.44 -7.75
N PHE A 124 -5.05 -4.72 -7.34
CA PHE A 124 -4.36 -5.81 -8.04
C PHE A 124 -4.97 -6.14 -9.40
N HIS A 125 -6.27 -5.95 -9.55
CA HIS A 125 -7.00 -6.19 -10.80
C HIS A 125 -7.12 -4.94 -11.69
N ASN A 126 -6.57 -3.80 -11.26
CA ASN A 126 -6.58 -2.60 -12.05
C ASN A 126 -5.59 -2.72 -13.22
N PRO A 127 -6.05 -2.67 -14.50
CA PRO A 127 -5.19 -2.83 -15.68
C PRO A 127 -4.16 -1.71 -15.85
N ILE A 128 -4.42 -0.53 -15.28
CA ILE A 128 -3.50 0.64 -15.28
C ILE A 128 -2.60 0.61 -14.04
N GLY A 129 -2.78 -0.38 -13.17
CA GLY A 129 -2.18 -0.42 -11.85
C GLY A 129 -0.68 -0.23 -11.85
N MET A 130 -0.21 0.66 -10.99
CA MET A 130 1.18 0.79 -10.60
C MET A 130 1.79 -0.59 -10.34
N SER A 131 3.04 -0.78 -10.73
CA SER A 131 3.75 -2.01 -10.36
C SER A 131 3.67 -2.20 -8.83
N ALA A 132 3.64 -3.45 -8.38
CA ALA A 132 3.69 -3.74 -6.94
C ALA A 132 4.87 -3.03 -6.27
N PHE A 133 5.95 -2.83 -7.03
CA PHE A 133 7.14 -2.12 -6.64
C PHE A 133 6.90 -0.65 -6.28
N ASP A 134 6.09 0.06 -7.07
CA ASP A 134 5.82 1.48 -6.83
C ASP A 134 4.90 1.68 -5.63
N LYS A 135 3.98 0.74 -5.41
CA LYS A 135 3.07 0.75 -4.23
C LYS A 135 3.82 0.62 -2.91
N PHE A 136 5.02 0.04 -2.91
CA PHE A 136 5.84 -0.20 -1.72
C PHE A 136 7.14 0.61 -1.68
N ASN A 137 7.20 1.73 -2.39
CA ASN A 137 8.40 2.56 -2.46
C ASN A 137 8.89 3.01 -1.07
N HIS A 138 7.99 3.29 -0.13
CA HIS A 138 8.35 3.59 1.26
C HIS A 138 9.03 2.39 1.95
N LEU A 139 8.48 1.18 1.81
CA LEU A 139 9.09 -0.04 2.36
C LEU A 139 10.49 -0.25 1.77
N LYS A 140 10.64 -0.04 0.47
CA LYS A 140 11.91 -0.11 -0.24
C LYS A 140 12.93 0.85 0.36
N GLN A 141 12.60 2.14 0.42
CA GLN A 141 13.55 3.20 0.79
C GLN A 141 13.94 3.16 2.27
N TYR A 142 12.99 2.91 3.15
CA TYR A 142 13.20 3.05 4.59
C TYR A 142 13.54 1.74 5.30
N ILE A 143 13.30 0.59 4.68
CA ILE A 143 13.52 -0.71 5.29
C ILE A 143 14.49 -1.56 4.49
N LEU A 144 14.16 -1.86 3.22
CA LEU A 144 14.90 -2.86 2.47
C LEU A 144 16.29 -2.36 2.05
N ILE A 145 16.41 -1.15 1.53
CA ILE A 145 17.70 -0.59 1.13
C ILE A 145 18.66 -0.49 2.34
N PRO A 146 18.28 0.11 3.49
CA PRO A 146 19.16 0.16 4.66
C PRO A 146 19.60 -1.22 5.16
N ILE A 147 18.73 -2.22 5.14
CA ILE A 147 19.09 -3.59 5.53
C ILE A 147 20.12 -4.17 4.55
N LEU A 148 19.88 -4.06 3.23
CA LEU A 148 20.81 -4.57 2.21
C LEU A 148 22.16 -3.87 2.25
N GLU A 149 22.20 -2.57 2.59
CA GLU A 149 23.44 -1.82 2.81
C GLU A 149 24.25 -2.40 3.96
N ARG A 150 23.61 -2.71 5.07
CA ARG A 150 24.29 -3.32 6.20
C ARG A 150 24.82 -4.73 5.91
N PHE A 151 24.17 -5.48 5.01
CA PHE A 151 24.67 -6.76 4.50
C PHE A 151 25.74 -6.60 3.42
N ASN A 152 26.23 -5.37 3.16
CA ASN A 152 27.21 -5.06 2.12
C ASN A 152 26.82 -5.53 0.72
N VAL A 153 25.51 -5.60 0.43
CA VAL A 153 25.02 -5.94 -0.91
C VAL A 153 25.43 -4.84 -1.89
N PRO A 154 26.11 -5.17 -3.00
CA PRO A 154 26.52 -4.18 -4.00
C PRO A 154 25.34 -3.37 -4.51
N GLU A 155 25.50 -2.05 -4.67
CA GLU A 155 24.41 -1.15 -5.08
C GLU A 155 23.70 -1.62 -6.36
N LYS A 156 24.47 -2.09 -7.34
CA LYS A 156 23.96 -2.61 -8.62
C LYS A 156 23.01 -3.81 -8.46
N GLU A 157 23.11 -4.56 -7.35
CA GLU A 157 22.33 -5.78 -7.10
C GLU A 157 21.07 -5.49 -6.25
N ARG A 158 21.10 -4.44 -5.43
CA ARG A 158 20.02 -4.13 -4.48
C ARG A 158 18.64 -4.04 -5.14
N ASN A 159 18.53 -3.33 -6.26
CA ASN A 159 17.26 -3.16 -6.95
C ASN A 159 16.70 -4.48 -7.49
N TYR A 160 17.55 -5.39 -7.97
CA TYR A 160 17.12 -6.71 -8.44
C TYR A 160 16.62 -7.57 -7.29
N LEU A 161 17.36 -7.61 -6.17
CA LEU A 161 16.96 -8.35 -4.98
C LEU A 161 15.64 -7.82 -4.41
N ILE A 162 15.50 -6.50 -4.29
CA ILE A 162 14.27 -5.87 -3.80
C ILE A 162 13.10 -6.21 -4.72
N ALA A 163 13.29 -6.11 -6.04
CA ALA A 163 12.24 -6.47 -7.00
C ALA A 163 11.82 -7.94 -6.86
N PHE A 164 12.77 -8.85 -6.72
CA PHE A 164 12.50 -10.27 -6.51
C PHE A 164 11.67 -10.52 -5.24
N TYR A 165 12.13 -10.01 -4.09
CA TYR A 165 11.46 -10.22 -2.81
C TYR A 165 10.09 -9.55 -2.75
N ILE A 166 9.97 -8.29 -3.18
CA ILE A 166 8.68 -7.58 -3.17
C ILE A 166 7.68 -8.28 -4.09
N ASN A 167 8.04 -8.57 -5.34
CA ASN A 167 7.10 -9.21 -6.26
C ASN A 167 6.73 -10.63 -5.80
N GLY A 168 7.67 -11.39 -5.23
CA GLY A 168 7.39 -12.70 -4.65
C GLY A 168 6.41 -12.64 -3.49
N ILE A 169 6.66 -11.74 -2.52
CA ILE A 169 5.76 -11.54 -1.38
C ILE A 169 4.39 -11.06 -1.86
N MET A 170 4.35 -10.12 -2.80
CA MET A 170 3.10 -9.59 -3.34
C MET A 170 2.31 -10.62 -4.13
N ALA A 171 2.97 -11.56 -4.81
CA ALA A 171 2.29 -12.67 -5.48
C ALA A 171 1.59 -13.58 -4.45
N ILE A 172 2.23 -13.87 -3.32
CA ILE A 172 1.62 -14.65 -2.22
C ILE A 172 0.43 -13.88 -1.63
N ILE A 173 0.59 -12.60 -1.35
CA ILE A 173 -0.47 -11.75 -0.80
C ILE A 173 -1.65 -11.65 -1.77
N LYS A 174 -1.39 -11.49 -3.07
CA LYS A 174 -2.44 -11.45 -4.09
C LYS A 174 -3.25 -12.75 -4.09
N GLU A 175 -2.58 -13.90 -4.09
CA GLU A 175 -3.22 -15.21 -4.04
C GLU A 175 -4.10 -15.37 -2.77
N TRP A 176 -3.61 -14.87 -1.63
CA TRP A 176 -4.37 -14.87 -0.38
C TRP A 176 -5.63 -14.00 -0.45
N ILE A 177 -5.52 -12.79 -1.03
CA ILE A 177 -6.65 -11.87 -1.22
C ILE A 177 -7.66 -12.46 -2.21
N ASP A 178 -7.20 -13.09 -3.30
CA ASP A 178 -8.06 -13.71 -4.31
C ASP A 178 -8.87 -14.87 -3.71
N LYS A 179 -8.34 -15.53 -2.68
CA LYS A 179 -9.04 -16.53 -1.85
C LYS A 179 -9.82 -15.94 -0.68
N ASP A 180 -10.08 -14.64 -0.71
CA ASP A 180 -10.82 -13.90 0.32
C ASP A 180 -10.17 -13.95 1.72
N CYS A 181 -8.84 -14.04 1.78
CA CYS A 181 -8.03 -14.16 3.00
C CYS A 181 -8.45 -15.37 3.86
N LYS A 182 -8.69 -16.53 3.22
CA LYS A 182 -9.19 -17.75 3.88
C LYS A 182 -8.16 -18.34 4.86
N GLU A 183 -6.90 -18.34 4.49
CA GLU A 183 -5.81 -18.80 5.35
C GLU A 183 -5.59 -17.80 6.49
N SER A 184 -5.16 -18.31 7.65
CA SER A 184 -4.81 -17.45 8.79
C SER A 184 -3.58 -16.60 8.47
N ILE A 185 -3.42 -15.49 9.18
CA ILE A 185 -2.22 -14.63 9.05
C ILE A 185 -0.96 -15.43 9.38
N ASP A 186 -1.01 -16.28 10.40
CA ASP A 186 0.12 -17.15 10.79
C ASP A 186 0.51 -18.11 9.68
N ASP A 187 -0.46 -18.68 8.94
CA ASP A 187 -0.19 -19.55 7.80
C ASP A 187 0.49 -18.78 6.67
N VAL A 188 -0.03 -17.59 6.32
CA VAL A 188 0.55 -16.76 5.26
C VAL A 188 1.94 -16.26 5.64
N GLU A 189 2.16 -15.86 6.89
CA GLU A 189 3.49 -15.53 7.40
C GLU A 189 4.47 -16.70 7.24
N ASN A 190 4.05 -17.91 7.62
CA ASN A 190 4.86 -19.11 7.49
C ASN A 190 5.21 -19.39 6.03
N ILE A 191 4.25 -19.25 5.11
CA ILE A 191 4.49 -19.40 3.67
C ILE A 191 5.52 -18.39 3.18
N ILE A 192 5.33 -17.10 3.49
CA ILE A 192 6.27 -16.04 3.09
C ILE A 192 7.67 -16.32 3.64
N ILE A 193 7.78 -16.65 4.93
CA ILE A 193 9.05 -16.92 5.59
C ILE A 193 9.75 -18.13 4.97
N LYS A 194 9.03 -19.21 4.64
CA LYS A 194 9.59 -20.37 3.95
C LYS A 194 10.13 -19.99 2.58
N CYS A 195 9.33 -19.30 1.75
CA CYS A 195 9.77 -18.89 0.42
C CYS A 195 11.01 -18.00 0.44
N VAL A 196 11.19 -17.18 1.48
CA VAL A 196 12.36 -16.29 1.62
C VAL A 196 13.58 -17.02 2.20
N ARG A 197 13.39 -18.02 3.08
CA ARG A 197 14.49 -18.71 3.78
C ARG A 197 15.05 -19.91 3.04
N GLU A 198 14.24 -20.65 2.30
CA GLU A 198 14.63 -21.90 1.65
C GLU A 198 15.56 -21.70 0.43
N TYR A 199 15.77 -20.47 -0.02
CA TYR A 199 16.71 -20.12 -1.09
C TYR A 199 18.10 -19.67 -0.55
N LYS A 200 18.56 -20.26 0.55
CA LYS A 200 19.98 -20.23 0.87
C LYS A 200 20.65 -21.33 0.05
N CYS A 201 21.20 -20.93 -1.12
CA CYS A 201 22.24 -21.69 -1.78
C CYS A 201 23.49 -21.78 -0.90
#